data_5a87ecd8d33676b63af449a9ce54c4d5
#
_entry.id   5a87ecd8d33676b63af449a9ce54c4d5
#
_cell.length_a   1.000
_cell.length_b   1.000
_cell.length_c   1.000
_cell.angle_alpha   90.00
_cell.angle_beta   90.00
_cell.angle_gamma   90.00
#
_symmetry.space_group_name_H-M   'P 1'
#
loop_
_entity.id
_entity.type
_entity.pdbx_description
1 polymer ?
#
loop_
_entity_poly.entity_id
_entity_poly.type
_entity_poly.pdbx_seq_one_letter_code
_entity_poly.pdbx_strand_id
1 'polypeptide(L)'
;VLEKPCGDCRGGGRKEKKSSITLKVPEGVNTGTRLRSSTNGEAGLQGGPNGDLYVILHVRPHEIFDREEDDLICEVPICFVTAALGGELKVPTLTGSASIKIPASTQSGTTFRLKGRGVKNLQGYGTGDLNVRVNVEVPARLNKEQKAKLQEFADLCGDDVNPQSKSFLE
;
A
#
# COMPACT_ATOMS: atom_id res chain seq x y z
N VAL A 1 32.49 -22.90 -43.45
CA VAL A 1 31.45 -22.38 -44.36
C VAL A 1 30.41 -23.47 -44.53
N LEU A 2 29.14 -23.20 -44.17
CA LEU A 2 28.04 -24.17 -44.34
C LEU A 2 27.61 -24.15 -45.83
N GLU A 3 27.82 -25.22 -46.55
CA GLU A 3 27.48 -25.29 -47.98
C GLU A 3 25.96 -25.29 -48.27
N LYS A 4 25.12 -25.69 -47.30
CA LYS A 4 23.64 -25.59 -47.33
C LYS A 4 23.09 -25.18 -45.97
N PRO A 5 22.87 -23.88 -45.73
CA PRO A 5 22.25 -23.46 -44.49
C PRO A 5 20.79 -23.93 -44.39
N CYS A 6 20.38 -24.39 -43.21
CA CYS A 6 19.00 -24.77 -42.93
C CYS A 6 18.07 -23.57 -43.17
N GLY A 7 16.95 -23.78 -43.91
CA GLY A 7 15.99 -22.73 -44.23
C GLY A 7 15.33 -22.07 -43.01
N ASP A 8 15.22 -22.81 -41.90
CA ASP A 8 14.57 -22.33 -40.64
C ASP A 8 15.52 -21.50 -39.77
N CYS A 9 16.79 -21.88 -39.61
CA CYS A 9 17.74 -21.21 -38.71
C CYS A 9 18.85 -20.45 -39.46
N ARG A 10 18.92 -20.51 -40.80
CA ARG A 10 19.93 -19.85 -41.65
C ARG A 10 21.37 -20.00 -41.15
N GLY A 11 21.67 -21.16 -40.56
CA GLY A 11 23.00 -21.47 -40.02
C GLY A 11 23.16 -21.13 -38.54
N GLY A 12 22.20 -20.47 -37.87
CA GLY A 12 22.28 -20.10 -36.45
C GLY A 12 22.02 -21.22 -35.45
N GLY A 13 21.58 -22.40 -35.91
CA GLY A 13 21.33 -23.59 -35.07
C GLY A 13 20.14 -23.41 -34.08
N ARG A 14 19.44 -22.28 -34.12
CA ARG A 14 18.33 -21.95 -33.23
C ARG A 14 17.13 -21.42 -34.02
N LYS A 15 15.92 -21.66 -33.50
CA LYS A 15 14.66 -21.14 -34.03
C LYS A 15 13.92 -20.40 -32.94
N GLU A 16 13.39 -19.23 -33.25
CA GLU A 16 12.52 -18.51 -32.33
C GLU A 16 11.21 -19.28 -32.13
N LYS A 17 10.85 -19.50 -30.87
CA LYS A 17 9.59 -20.09 -30.44
C LYS A 17 8.98 -19.25 -29.34
N LYS A 18 7.75 -18.81 -29.52
CA LYS A 18 6.97 -18.18 -28.42
C LYS A 18 6.55 -19.27 -27.44
N SER A 19 6.87 -19.10 -26.18
CA SER A 19 6.42 -19.94 -25.08
C SER A 19 5.84 -19.08 -23.95
N SER A 20 4.83 -19.59 -23.29
CA SER A 20 4.24 -18.96 -22.10
C SER A 20 4.79 -19.66 -20.86
N ILE A 21 5.29 -18.88 -19.90
CA ILE A 21 5.84 -19.37 -18.64
C ILE A 21 5.00 -18.78 -17.52
N THR A 22 4.50 -19.65 -16.64
CA THR A 22 3.78 -19.24 -15.42
C THR A 22 4.76 -19.21 -14.26
N LEU A 23 4.87 -18.05 -13.61
CA LEU A 23 5.69 -17.85 -12.43
C LEU A 23 4.81 -17.56 -11.23
N LYS A 24 5.08 -18.22 -10.11
CA LYS A 24 4.43 -17.91 -8.84
C LYS A 24 5.19 -16.76 -8.18
N VAL A 25 4.53 -15.60 -8.05
CA VAL A 25 5.06 -14.44 -7.33
C VAL A 25 4.79 -14.64 -5.83
N PRO A 26 5.81 -14.64 -4.96
CA PRO A 26 5.61 -14.72 -3.52
C PRO A 26 4.90 -13.45 -2.99
N GLU A 27 4.18 -13.58 -1.88
CA GLU A 27 3.66 -12.44 -1.15
C GLU A 27 4.82 -11.63 -0.55
N GLY A 28 4.66 -10.30 -0.47
CA GLY A 28 5.64 -9.43 0.17
C GLY A 28 6.78 -8.94 -0.73
N VAL A 29 6.80 -9.30 -2.01
CA VAL A 29 7.84 -8.83 -2.95
C VAL A 29 7.91 -7.32 -3.02
N ASN A 30 9.13 -6.80 -3.24
CA ASN A 30 9.40 -5.38 -3.48
C ASN A 30 9.75 -5.14 -4.95
N THR A 31 9.68 -3.88 -5.35
CA THR A 31 10.24 -3.45 -6.64
C THR A 31 11.73 -3.78 -6.67
N GLY A 32 12.19 -4.39 -7.78
CA GLY A 32 13.56 -4.86 -7.95
C GLY A 32 13.78 -6.31 -7.50
N THR A 33 12.79 -6.97 -6.88
CA THR A 33 12.89 -8.42 -6.58
C THR A 33 13.10 -9.22 -7.86
N ARG A 34 14.11 -10.09 -7.85
CA ARG A 34 14.45 -10.96 -8.98
C ARG A 34 13.95 -12.38 -8.74
N LEU A 35 13.09 -12.86 -9.62
CA LEU A 35 12.67 -14.25 -9.65
C LEU A 35 13.50 -15.00 -10.69
N ARG A 36 14.11 -16.12 -10.29
CA ARG A 36 14.84 -17.02 -11.17
C ARG A 36 13.95 -18.19 -11.57
N SER A 37 13.83 -18.41 -12.86
CA SER A 37 13.17 -19.60 -13.41
C SER A 37 14.22 -20.43 -14.15
N SER A 38 14.62 -21.54 -13.56
CA SER A 38 15.68 -22.40 -14.08
C SER A 38 15.25 -23.04 -15.40
N THR A 39 16.17 -23.19 -16.34
CA THR A 39 16.00 -23.84 -17.66
C THR A 39 14.95 -23.18 -18.58
N ASN A 40 14.38 -22.06 -18.23
CA ASN A 40 13.39 -21.32 -19.03
C ASN A 40 13.97 -20.10 -19.76
N GLY A 41 15.30 -19.97 -19.79
CA GLY A 41 16.01 -18.98 -20.58
C GLY A 41 16.24 -19.44 -22.03
N GLU A 42 17.19 -18.79 -22.70
CA GLU A 42 17.54 -19.14 -24.08
C GLU A 42 18.11 -20.56 -24.20
N ALA A 43 17.83 -21.20 -25.34
CA ALA A 43 18.38 -22.51 -25.67
C ALA A 43 19.89 -22.46 -25.71
N GLY A 44 20.55 -23.49 -25.16
CA GLY A 44 22.01 -23.66 -25.23
C GLY A 44 22.52 -23.82 -26.66
N LEU A 45 23.80 -23.52 -26.85
CA LEU A 45 24.48 -23.77 -28.13
C LEU A 45 24.72 -25.25 -28.29
N GLN A 46 24.66 -25.75 -29.55
CA GLN A 46 25.02 -27.13 -29.92
C GLN A 46 24.33 -28.22 -29.07
N GLY A 47 23.05 -28.02 -28.72
CA GLY A 47 22.30 -28.96 -27.87
C GLY A 47 22.61 -28.90 -26.39
N GLY A 48 23.30 -27.87 -25.93
CA GLY A 48 23.52 -27.59 -24.50
C GLY A 48 22.22 -27.28 -23.75
N PRO A 49 22.24 -27.34 -22.44
CA PRO A 49 21.07 -27.02 -21.62
C PRO A 49 20.64 -25.55 -21.79
N ASN A 50 19.33 -25.29 -21.59
CA ASN A 50 18.82 -23.93 -21.61
C ASN A 50 19.38 -23.12 -20.43
N GLY A 51 19.54 -21.83 -20.63
CA GLY A 51 19.86 -20.88 -19.58
C GLY A 51 18.70 -20.66 -18.62
N ASP A 52 18.90 -19.80 -17.64
CA ASP A 52 17.86 -19.39 -16.71
C ASP A 52 17.19 -18.09 -17.17
N LEU A 53 15.91 -17.95 -16.82
CA LEU A 53 15.17 -16.71 -17.00
C LEU A 53 15.14 -15.95 -15.67
N TYR A 54 15.56 -14.69 -15.68
CA TYR A 54 15.44 -13.78 -14.56
C TYR A 54 14.34 -12.76 -14.85
N VAL A 55 13.36 -12.69 -13.95
CA VAL A 55 12.24 -11.74 -14.02
C VAL A 55 12.40 -10.72 -12.91
N ILE A 56 12.49 -9.45 -13.26
CA ILE A 56 12.56 -8.33 -12.32
C ILE A 56 11.14 -7.81 -12.10
N LEU A 57 10.70 -7.76 -10.85
CA LEU A 57 9.37 -7.30 -10.48
C LEU A 57 9.35 -5.79 -10.26
N HIS A 58 8.32 -5.13 -10.76
CA HIS A 58 8.03 -3.73 -10.49
C HIS A 58 6.65 -3.65 -9.84
N VAL A 59 6.61 -3.29 -8.55
CA VAL A 59 5.37 -3.10 -7.79
C VAL A 59 4.88 -1.68 -8.03
N ARG A 60 3.62 -1.54 -8.45
CA ARG A 60 3.00 -0.22 -8.63
C ARG A 60 2.59 0.37 -7.29
N PRO A 61 2.68 1.69 -7.10
CA PRO A 61 2.10 2.37 -5.96
C PRO A 61 0.61 2.04 -5.84
N HIS A 62 0.11 1.92 -4.61
CA HIS A 62 -1.30 1.72 -4.34
C HIS A 62 -1.99 3.08 -4.07
N GLU A 63 -3.27 3.22 -4.41
CA GLU A 63 -4.01 4.48 -4.28
C GLU A 63 -4.26 4.90 -2.82
N ILE A 64 -4.31 3.93 -1.90
CA ILE A 64 -4.70 4.15 -0.49
C ILE A 64 -3.55 3.87 0.46
N PHE A 65 -2.65 2.95 0.10
CA PHE A 65 -1.60 2.48 1.00
C PHE A 65 -0.23 2.90 0.50
N ASP A 66 0.51 3.55 1.37
CA ASP A 66 1.96 3.72 1.23
C ASP A 66 2.65 2.57 1.97
N ARG A 67 3.71 2.03 1.36
CA ARG A 67 4.45 0.92 1.92
C ARG A 67 5.81 1.37 2.44
N GLU A 68 6.07 1.07 3.71
CA GLU A 68 7.38 1.23 4.35
C GLU A 68 7.87 -0.16 4.77
N GLU A 69 8.77 -0.76 3.98
CA GLU A 69 9.26 -2.13 4.16
C GLU A 69 8.12 -3.16 4.20
N ASP A 70 7.79 -3.69 5.39
CA ASP A 70 6.68 -4.61 5.61
C ASP A 70 5.44 -3.92 6.21
N ASP A 71 5.59 -2.69 6.67
CA ASP A 71 4.48 -1.91 7.21
C ASP A 71 3.74 -1.14 6.10
N LEU A 72 2.48 -0.86 6.37
CA LEU A 72 1.63 -0.04 5.52
C LEU A 72 1.19 1.21 6.28
N ILE A 73 1.08 2.31 5.55
CA ILE A 73 0.52 3.56 6.04
C ILE A 73 -0.72 3.85 5.19
N CYS A 74 -1.82 4.23 5.84
CA CYS A 74 -2.96 4.81 5.14
C CYS A 74 -3.46 6.05 5.87
N GLU A 75 -3.87 7.06 5.12
CA GLU A 75 -4.50 8.26 5.66
C GLU A 75 -6.01 8.16 5.49
N VAL A 76 -6.73 8.35 6.59
CA VAL A 76 -8.19 8.24 6.62
C VAL A 76 -8.80 9.53 7.14
N PRO A 77 -9.65 10.21 6.34
CA PRO A 77 -10.37 11.37 6.81
C PRO A 77 -11.46 10.96 7.82
N ILE A 78 -11.56 11.69 8.92
CA ILE A 78 -12.60 11.52 9.91
C ILE A 78 -13.31 12.83 10.17
N CYS A 79 -14.63 12.74 10.46
CA CYS A 79 -15.41 13.91 10.86
C CYS A 79 -14.91 14.48 12.21
N PHE A 80 -14.87 15.80 12.34
CA PHE A 80 -14.46 16.45 13.60
C PHE A 80 -15.30 16.00 14.81
N VAL A 81 -16.58 15.69 14.62
CA VAL A 81 -17.46 15.18 15.66
C VAL A 81 -16.99 13.83 16.18
N THR A 82 -16.59 12.93 15.26
CA THR A 82 -16.01 11.63 15.63
C THR A 82 -14.66 11.79 16.33
N ALA A 83 -13.84 12.77 15.91
CA ALA A 83 -12.58 13.07 16.57
C ALA A 83 -12.79 13.60 17.99
N ALA A 84 -13.80 14.47 18.20
CA ALA A 84 -14.09 15.09 19.47
C ALA A 84 -14.77 14.13 20.48
N LEU A 85 -15.78 13.38 20.04
CA LEU A 85 -16.61 12.53 20.90
C LEU A 85 -16.11 11.07 20.96
N GLY A 86 -15.24 10.69 20.05
CA GLY A 86 -14.87 9.31 19.84
C GLY A 86 -15.90 8.56 18.99
N GLY A 87 -15.57 7.32 18.64
CA GLY A 87 -16.44 6.51 17.82
C GLY A 87 -15.74 5.29 17.27
N GLU A 88 -16.37 4.66 16.31
CA GLU A 88 -15.85 3.50 15.58
C GLU A 88 -15.62 3.87 14.12
N LEU A 89 -14.44 3.54 13.61
CA LEU A 89 -14.03 3.83 12.25
C LEU A 89 -13.72 2.54 11.51
N LYS A 90 -14.35 2.32 10.36
CA LYS A 90 -13.96 1.23 9.45
C LYS A 90 -12.85 1.70 8.54
N VAL A 91 -11.76 0.96 8.53
CA VAL A 91 -10.57 1.24 7.71
C VAL A 91 -10.33 0.10 6.72
N PRO A 92 -9.88 0.40 5.49
CA PRO A 92 -9.50 -0.62 4.54
C PRO A 92 -8.25 -1.37 5.02
N THR A 93 -8.14 -2.64 4.65
CA THR A 93 -6.95 -3.46 4.85
C THR A 93 -6.68 -4.26 3.58
N LEU A 94 -5.51 -4.87 3.42
CA LEU A 94 -5.21 -5.71 2.25
C LEU A 94 -6.19 -6.89 2.08
N THR A 95 -6.82 -7.33 3.15
CA THR A 95 -7.71 -8.52 3.16
C THR A 95 -9.18 -8.16 3.39
N GLY A 96 -9.55 -6.88 3.26
CA GLY A 96 -10.92 -6.42 3.48
C GLY A 96 -11.01 -5.15 4.31
N SER A 97 -11.69 -5.16 5.44
CA SER A 97 -11.81 -4.00 6.34
C SER A 97 -11.63 -4.41 7.80
N ALA A 98 -11.13 -3.49 8.60
CA ALA A 98 -11.04 -3.61 10.05
C ALA A 98 -11.77 -2.43 10.71
N SER A 99 -12.29 -2.65 11.93
CA SER A 99 -12.87 -1.59 12.73
C SER A 99 -11.89 -1.17 13.81
N ILE A 100 -11.68 0.14 13.96
CA ILE A 100 -10.86 0.72 15.02
C ILE A 100 -11.71 1.64 15.89
N LYS A 101 -11.42 1.63 17.17
CA LYS A 101 -12.06 2.53 18.13
C LYS A 101 -11.24 3.83 18.20
N ILE A 102 -11.87 4.93 17.89
CA ILE A 102 -11.31 6.28 18.01
C ILE A 102 -11.65 6.81 19.40
N PRO A 103 -10.66 7.11 20.25
CA PRO A 103 -10.90 7.77 21.52
C PRO A 103 -11.46 9.18 21.33
N ALA A 104 -12.19 9.68 22.33
CA ALA A 104 -12.57 11.10 22.36
C ALA A 104 -11.33 12.00 22.41
N SER A 105 -11.45 13.22 21.91
CA SER A 105 -10.36 14.21 21.82
C SER A 105 -9.16 13.77 20.98
N THR A 106 -9.38 12.89 19.98
CA THR A 106 -8.35 12.49 19.02
C THR A 106 -7.98 13.67 18.14
N GLN A 107 -6.68 14.00 18.08
CA GLN A 107 -6.16 15.09 17.27
C GLN A 107 -5.88 14.63 15.84
N SER A 108 -5.93 15.58 14.88
CA SER A 108 -5.54 15.33 13.50
C SER A 108 -4.06 14.91 13.44
N GLY A 109 -3.75 13.91 12.57
CA GLY A 109 -2.42 13.33 12.47
C GLY A 109 -2.14 12.19 13.45
N THR A 110 -3.06 11.89 14.38
CA THR A 110 -2.91 10.73 15.28
C THR A 110 -2.86 9.44 14.48
N THR A 111 -1.92 8.54 14.83
CA THR A 111 -1.73 7.27 14.14
C THR A 111 -2.17 6.10 15.03
N PHE A 112 -3.03 5.26 14.48
CA PHE A 112 -3.50 4.01 15.11
C PHE A 112 -2.85 2.82 14.44
N ARG A 113 -2.18 1.98 15.22
CA ARG A 113 -1.47 0.80 14.73
C ARG A 113 -2.33 -0.45 14.80
N LEU A 114 -2.54 -1.10 13.67
CA LEU A 114 -3.20 -2.40 13.53
C LEU A 114 -2.15 -3.49 13.32
N LYS A 115 -1.88 -4.26 14.35
CA LYS A 115 -0.85 -5.29 14.34
C LYS A 115 -1.15 -6.40 13.34
N GLY A 116 -0.13 -6.81 12.58
CA GLY A 116 -0.20 -7.92 11.63
C GLY A 116 -1.13 -7.67 10.44
N ARG A 117 -1.41 -6.40 10.09
CA ARG A 117 -2.25 -6.01 8.95
C ARG A 117 -1.46 -5.35 7.81
N GLY A 118 -0.15 -5.38 7.89
CA GLY A 118 0.77 -4.93 6.84
C GLY A 118 1.03 -5.99 5.79
N VAL A 119 2.21 -5.94 5.19
CA VAL A 119 2.70 -6.85 4.16
C VAL A 119 3.42 -8.02 4.81
N LYS A 120 3.30 -9.20 4.21
CA LYS A 120 4.00 -10.40 4.67
C LYS A 120 5.49 -10.29 4.35
N ASN A 121 6.35 -10.61 5.32
CA ASN A 121 7.79 -10.61 5.11
C ASN A 121 8.21 -11.75 4.17
N LEU A 122 9.05 -11.44 3.17
CA LEU A 122 9.58 -12.41 2.21
C LEU A 122 10.42 -13.51 2.85
N GLN A 123 11.08 -13.21 3.96
CA GLN A 123 11.94 -14.15 4.68
C GLN A 123 11.16 -15.03 5.68
N GLY A 124 9.83 -14.88 5.76
CA GLY A 124 8.97 -15.69 6.61
C GLY A 124 8.86 -15.24 8.07
N TYR A 125 9.41 -14.09 8.43
CA TYR A 125 9.41 -13.56 9.81
C TYR A 125 8.16 -12.74 10.15
N GLY A 126 6.97 -13.19 9.75
CA GLY A 126 5.72 -12.57 10.15
C GLY A 126 5.12 -11.63 9.11
N THR A 127 4.27 -10.75 9.57
CA THR A 127 3.55 -9.75 8.78
C THR A 127 3.74 -8.40 9.47
N GLY A 128 4.02 -7.37 8.70
CA GLY A 128 4.11 -6.00 9.18
C GLY A 128 2.75 -5.48 9.70
N ASP A 129 2.72 -4.24 10.10
CA ASP A 129 1.55 -3.60 10.68
C ASP A 129 0.92 -2.59 9.71
N LEU A 130 -0.33 -2.22 9.97
CA LEU A 130 -0.98 -1.13 9.26
C LEU A 130 -1.11 0.07 10.20
N ASN A 131 -0.44 1.15 9.84
CA ASN A 131 -0.46 2.42 10.53
C ASN A 131 -1.53 3.33 9.90
N VAL A 132 -2.64 3.53 10.60
CA VAL A 132 -3.76 4.35 10.16
C VAL A 132 -3.60 5.76 10.72
N ARG A 133 -3.27 6.71 9.88
CA ARG A 133 -3.18 8.12 10.24
C ARG A 133 -4.53 8.79 10.00
N VAL A 134 -5.13 9.33 11.04
CA VAL A 134 -6.41 10.02 10.93
C VAL A 134 -6.21 11.51 10.68
N ASN A 135 -6.92 12.04 9.69
CA ASN A 135 -6.95 13.46 9.37
C ASN A 135 -8.36 13.99 9.64
N VAL A 136 -8.47 15.01 10.47
CA VAL A 136 -9.77 15.60 10.80
C VAL A 136 -10.22 16.48 9.64
N GLU A 137 -11.35 16.12 9.04
CA GLU A 137 -11.96 16.88 7.96
C GLU A 137 -12.96 17.90 8.51
N VAL A 138 -12.83 19.14 8.05
CA VAL A 138 -13.78 20.22 8.32
C VAL A 138 -14.88 20.20 7.28
N PRO A 139 -16.17 20.16 7.66
CA PRO A 139 -17.27 20.09 6.70
C PRO A 139 -17.33 21.35 5.82
N ALA A 140 -17.22 21.13 4.49
CA ALA A 140 -17.19 22.21 3.50
C ALA A 140 -18.58 22.85 3.24
N ARG A 141 -19.68 22.10 3.46
CA ARG A 141 -21.03 22.55 3.14
C ARG A 141 -21.95 22.30 4.34
N LEU A 142 -22.35 23.39 4.99
CA LEU A 142 -23.28 23.37 6.11
C LEU A 142 -24.58 24.09 5.71
N ASN A 143 -25.73 23.51 6.05
CA ASN A 143 -27.01 24.18 5.94
C ASN A 143 -27.19 25.20 7.07
N LYS A 144 -28.29 26.00 7.05
CA LYS A 144 -28.52 27.06 8.05
C LYS A 144 -28.64 26.52 9.46
N GLU A 145 -29.31 25.39 9.64
CA GLU A 145 -29.52 24.76 10.95
C GLU A 145 -28.21 24.21 11.52
N GLN A 146 -27.39 23.54 10.69
CA GLN A 146 -26.07 23.04 11.07
C GLN A 146 -25.13 24.17 11.50
N LYS A 147 -25.15 25.30 10.75
CA LYS A 147 -24.37 26.49 11.12
C LYS A 147 -24.81 27.08 12.46
N ALA A 148 -26.11 27.19 12.71
CA ALA A 148 -26.64 27.69 13.98
C ALA A 148 -26.22 26.81 15.17
N LYS A 149 -26.30 25.48 15.01
CA LYS A 149 -25.86 24.54 16.05
C LYS A 149 -24.34 24.57 16.28
N LEU A 150 -23.56 24.74 15.22
CA LEU A 150 -22.11 24.87 15.34
C LEU A 150 -21.71 26.19 16.02
N GLN A 151 -22.48 27.30 15.76
CA GLN A 151 -22.28 28.58 16.44
C GLN A 151 -22.63 28.47 17.91
N GLU A 152 -23.77 27.84 18.24
CA GLU A 152 -24.18 27.58 19.62
C GLU A 152 -23.09 26.78 20.37
N PHE A 153 -22.53 25.77 19.73
CA PHE A 153 -21.41 25.01 20.31
C PHE A 153 -20.17 25.87 20.49
N ALA A 154 -19.82 26.72 19.54
CA ALA A 154 -18.67 27.62 19.66
C ALA A 154 -18.84 28.62 20.82
N ASP A 155 -20.04 29.16 21.00
CA ASP A 155 -20.37 30.09 22.10
C ASP A 155 -20.26 29.41 23.48
N LEU A 156 -20.54 28.09 23.55
CA LEU A 156 -20.41 27.29 24.78
C LEU A 156 -18.96 26.89 25.09
N CYS A 157 -18.09 26.82 24.08
CA CYS A 157 -16.73 26.32 24.24
C CYS A 157 -15.83 27.24 25.07
N GLY A 158 -15.97 28.56 24.95
CA GLY A 158 -15.04 29.52 25.56
C GLY A 158 -13.59 29.30 25.10
N ASP A 159 -12.66 30.01 25.76
CA ASP A 159 -11.22 29.96 25.38
C ASP A 159 -10.48 28.72 25.87
N ASP A 160 -11.02 27.99 26.82
CA ASP A 160 -10.31 26.88 27.49
C ASP A 160 -10.40 25.52 26.74
N VAL A 161 -11.28 25.39 25.73
CA VAL A 161 -11.53 24.15 25.04
C VAL A 161 -10.41 23.83 24.04
N ASN A 162 -9.66 24.84 23.59
CA ASN A 162 -8.58 24.71 22.61
C ASN A 162 -7.20 25.09 23.22
N PRO A 163 -6.61 24.27 24.09
CA PRO A 163 -5.40 24.64 24.83
C PRO A 163 -4.19 24.94 23.94
N GLN A 164 -4.09 24.31 22.76
CA GLN A 164 -2.99 24.58 21.83
C GLN A 164 -3.09 25.95 21.17
N SER A 165 -4.29 26.41 20.84
CA SER A 165 -4.49 27.76 20.30
C SER A 165 -4.19 28.82 21.37
N LYS A 166 -4.55 28.55 22.62
CA LYS A 166 -4.26 29.45 23.75
C LYS A 166 -2.76 29.60 24.01
N SER A 167 -2.03 28.48 24.06
CA SER A 167 -0.57 28.51 24.29
C SER A 167 0.24 29.08 23.12
N PHE A 168 -0.33 29.14 21.92
CA PHE A 168 0.32 29.74 20.75
C PHE A 168 0.22 31.27 20.75
N LEU A 169 -0.81 31.84 21.40
CA LEU A 169 -1.07 33.27 21.46
C LEU A 169 -0.48 33.96 22.72
N GLU A 170 -0.06 33.20 23.72
CA GLU A 170 0.71 33.64 24.88
C GLU A 170 2.24 33.63 24.60
#